data_1994701e8d48ac39351723b6f5c80b02
#
_entry.id   1994701e8d48ac39351723b6f5c80b02
#
_cell.length_a   1.000
_cell.length_b   1.000
_cell.length_c   1.000
_cell.angle_alpha   90.00
_cell.angle_beta   90.00
_cell.angle_gamma   90.00
#
_symmetry.space_group_name_H-M   'P 1'
#
loop_
_entity.id
_entity.type
_entity.pdbx_description
1 polymer ?
#
loop_
_entity_poly.entity_id
_entity_poly.type
_entity_poly.pdbx_seq_one_letter_code
_entity_poly.pdbx_strand_id
1 'polypeptide(L)'
;MSDRLLRGLWVLCLIFCITPAVAEALEVSATAAVLMDADMGQVLYEKNGDRQMLIASTTKIMTALVVLEHAAPDDVITVTPNHMAEGSSMYLRAGETVRVEELLYGLLLCSGNDAALALTECAGGLTPFVALMNEKASALGMAHTSFANPNGLDADGHYSTARDMAVLAAAAVENPTFRRICSSRSVTCSPSARVGARRCAS
;
A
#
# COMPACT_ATOMS: atom_id res chain seq x y z
N MET A 1 -13.27 -49.96 46.23
CA MET A 1 -13.74 -48.98 45.29
C MET A 1 -13.78 -49.70 43.92
N SER A 2 -14.96 -49.88 43.34
CA SER A 2 -15.09 -50.76 42.17
C SER A 2 -14.51 -50.11 40.91
N ASP A 3 -13.88 -50.91 40.03
CA ASP A 3 -13.28 -50.48 38.76
C ASP A 3 -14.23 -49.62 37.88
N ARG A 4 -15.52 -49.80 38.08
CA ARG A 4 -16.56 -48.98 37.40
C ARG A 4 -16.59 -47.54 37.85
N LEU A 5 -16.35 -47.28 39.13
CA LEU A 5 -16.27 -45.92 39.69
C LEU A 5 -14.99 -45.19 39.22
N LEU A 6 -13.86 -45.90 39.15
CA LEU A 6 -12.61 -45.35 38.64
C LEU A 6 -12.69 -45.01 37.17
N ARG A 7 -13.29 -45.87 36.34
CA ARG A 7 -13.51 -45.61 34.89
C ARG A 7 -14.45 -44.45 34.66
N GLY A 8 -15.49 -44.32 35.47
CA GLY A 8 -16.39 -43.16 35.40
C GLY A 8 -15.71 -41.85 35.75
N LEU A 9 -14.78 -41.84 36.71
CA LEU A 9 -14.01 -40.67 37.11
C LEU A 9 -13.02 -40.22 36.02
N TRP A 10 -12.38 -41.17 35.32
CA TRP A 10 -11.48 -40.86 34.19
C TRP A 10 -12.22 -40.28 32.98
N VAL A 11 -13.42 -40.77 32.67
CA VAL A 11 -14.26 -40.22 31.60
C VAL A 11 -14.73 -38.79 31.94
N LEU A 12 -15.10 -38.54 33.22
CA LEU A 12 -15.50 -37.20 33.67
C LEU A 12 -14.34 -36.23 33.64
N CYS A 13 -13.11 -36.65 34.04
CA CYS A 13 -11.92 -35.80 33.92
C CYS A 13 -11.55 -35.47 32.46
N LEU A 14 -11.70 -36.41 31.53
CA LEU A 14 -11.46 -36.19 30.11
C LEU A 14 -12.45 -35.19 29.49
N ILE A 15 -13.71 -35.17 29.92
CA ILE A 15 -14.73 -34.22 29.46
C ILE A 15 -14.46 -32.82 30.02
N PHE A 16 -13.90 -32.72 31.23
CA PHE A 16 -13.61 -31.40 31.86
C PHE A 16 -12.34 -30.73 31.34
N CYS A 17 -11.45 -31.47 30.63
CA CYS A 17 -10.25 -30.92 30.01
C CYS A 17 -10.47 -30.29 28.64
N ILE A 18 -11.68 -30.39 28.07
CA ILE A 18 -12.04 -29.71 26.80
C ILE A 18 -12.83 -28.43 27.15
N THR A 19 -12.24 -27.54 27.93
CA THR A 19 -12.70 -26.15 27.93
C THR A 19 -12.21 -25.57 26.61
N PRO A 20 -13.11 -25.15 25.71
CA PRO A 20 -12.66 -24.39 24.56
C PRO A 20 -11.94 -23.15 25.11
N ALA A 21 -10.67 -23.01 24.78
CA ALA A 21 -10.00 -21.73 24.99
C ALA A 21 -10.81 -20.71 24.20
N VAL A 22 -11.58 -19.89 24.87
CA VAL A 22 -12.24 -18.75 24.28
C VAL A 22 -11.07 -17.82 23.92
N ALA A 23 -10.61 -17.91 22.67
CA ALA A 23 -9.69 -16.94 22.14
C ALA A 23 -10.41 -15.58 22.20
N GLU A 24 -9.88 -14.67 23.00
CA GLU A 24 -10.39 -13.31 23.06
C GLU A 24 -10.31 -12.74 21.64
N ALA A 25 -11.46 -12.35 21.09
CA ALA A 25 -11.51 -11.87 19.72
C ALA A 25 -10.67 -10.57 19.64
N LEU A 26 -9.69 -10.55 18.75
CA LEU A 26 -8.89 -9.36 18.51
C LEU A 26 -9.80 -8.23 18.02
N GLU A 27 -10.02 -7.23 18.87
CA GLU A 27 -10.79 -6.05 18.50
C GLU A 27 -9.84 -4.95 18.03
N VAL A 28 -10.07 -4.48 16.79
CA VAL A 28 -9.39 -3.31 16.23
C VAL A 28 -10.39 -2.16 16.04
N SER A 29 -9.95 -0.92 16.27
CA SER A 29 -10.77 0.29 16.12
C SER A 29 -11.07 0.63 14.65
N ALA A 30 -10.30 0.08 13.70
CA ALA A 30 -10.50 0.32 12.27
C ALA A 30 -11.87 -0.16 11.78
N THR A 31 -12.46 0.55 10.81
CA THR A 31 -13.72 0.17 10.15
C THR A 31 -13.60 -1.11 9.35
N ALA A 32 -12.45 -1.30 8.69
CA ALA A 32 -12.07 -2.51 7.98
C ALA A 32 -10.60 -2.82 8.24
N ALA A 33 -10.25 -4.09 8.36
CA ALA A 33 -8.86 -4.54 8.57
C ALA A 33 -8.68 -5.96 8.04
N VAL A 34 -7.50 -6.23 7.50
CA VAL A 34 -7.05 -7.57 7.11
C VAL A 34 -5.61 -7.76 7.59
N LEU A 35 -5.32 -8.89 8.21
CA LEU A 35 -3.97 -9.39 8.44
C LEU A 35 -3.76 -10.60 7.55
N MET A 36 -2.76 -10.55 6.71
CA MET A 36 -2.43 -11.59 5.73
C MET A 36 -0.98 -12.01 5.89
N ASP A 37 -0.74 -13.33 5.79
CA ASP A 37 0.60 -13.85 5.58
C ASP A 37 1.02 -13.50 4.14
N ALA A 38 2.13 -12.78 4.00
CA ALA A 38 2.55 -12.26 2.69
C ALA A 38 3.07 -13.37 1.77
N ASP A 39 3.68 -14.44 2.31
CA ASP A 39 4.28 -15.50 1.53
C ASP A 39 3.22 -16.49 1.02
N MET A 40 2.22 -16.80 1.85
CA MET A 40 1.19 -17.79 1.55
C MET A 40 -0.13 -17.17 1.07
N GLY A 41 -0.32 -15.86 1.22
CA GLY A 41 -1.59 -15.19 0.93
C GLY A 41 -2.73 -15.58 1.88
N GLN A 42 -2.43 -16.25 3.01
CA GLN A 42 -3.42 -16.70 3.96
C GLN A 42 -3.90 -15.52 4.83
N VAL A 43 -5.22 -15.31 4.89
CA VAL A 43 -5.82 -14.34 5.81
C VAL A 43 -5.84 -14.91 7.22
N LEU A 44 -5.17 -14.24 8.16
CA LEU A 44 -5.07 -14.61 9.57
C LEU A 44 -6.11 -13.89 10.44
N TYR A 45 -6.52 -12.69 10.04
CA TYR A 45 -7.56 -11.91 10.69
C TYR A 45 -8.27 -11.04 9.67
N GLU A 46 -9.57 -10.84 9.88
CA GLU A 46 -10.39 -10.01 9.01
C GLU A 46 -11.51 -9.33 9.78
N LYS A 47 -11.72 -8.05 9.46
CA LYS A 47 -12.88 -7.26 9.85
C LYS A 47 -13.34 -6.47 8.63
N ASN A 48 -14.54 -6.75 8.11
CA ASN A 48 -15.11 -6.08 6.92
C ASN A 48 -14.13 -6.01 5.73
N GLY A 49 -13.36 -7.10 5.48
CA GLY A 49 -12.25 -7.12 4.54
C GLY A 49 -12.62 -6.73 3.12
N ASP A 50 -13.83 -7.07 2.67
CA ASP A 50 -14.34 -6.81 1.32
C ASP A 50 -15.19 -5.53 1.21
N ARG A 51 -15.28 -4.73 2.29
CA ARG A 51 -15.99 -3.46 2.25
C ARG A 51 -15.23 -2.44 1.41
N GLN A 52 -15.87 -1.95 0.34
CA GLN A 52 -15.33 -0.86 -0.47
C GLN A 52 -15.28 0.44 0.33
N MET A 53 -14.15 1.12 0.27
CA MET A 53 -13.85 2.34 0.99
C MET A 53 -12.95 3.25 0.15
N LEU A 54 -12.99 4.53 0.45
CA LEU A 54 -11.94 5.47 0.02
C LEU A 54 -10.63 5.09 0.72
N ILE A 55 -9.54 5.07 -0.04
CA ILE A 55 -8.25 4.53 0.41
C ILE A 55 -7.18 5.60 0.58
N ALA A 56 -7.50 6.85 0.23
CA ALA A 56 -6.59 7.99 0.36
C ALA A 56 -5.17 7.66 -0.17
N SER A 57 -4.15 8.15 0.48
CA SER A 57 -2.75 8.00 0.05
C SER A 57 -2.20 6.57 0.05
N THR A 58 -2.93 5.56 0.52
CA THR A 58 -2.52 4.16 0.33
C THR A 58 -2.52 3.76 -1.15
N THR A 59 -3.24 4.49 -2.01
CA THR A 59 -3.18 4.45 -3.48
C THR A 59 -1.73 4.49 -4.01
N LYS A 60 -0.85 5.26 -3.35
CA LYS A 60 0.53 5.47 -3.78
C LYS A 60 1.40 4.21 -3.75
N ILE A 61 0.94 3.15 -3.07
CA ILE A 61 1.57 1.83 -3.15
C ILE A 61 1.44 1.28 -4.58
N MET A 62 0.23 1.36 -5.17
CA MET A 62 0.01 0.97 -6.57
C MET A 62 0.80 1.86 -7.53
N THR A 63 0.79 3.17 -7.30
CA THR A 63 1.57 4.11 -8.10
C THR A 63 3.05 3.75 -8.12
N ALA A 64 3.63 3.44 -6.95
CA ALA A 64 5.03 3.03 -6.86
C ALA A 64 5.30 1.73 -7.63
N LEU A 65 4.42 0.73 -7.52
CA LEU A 65 4.59 -0.54 -8.24
C LEU A 65 4.57 -0.35 -9.75
N VAL A 66 3.60 0.40 -10.27
CA VAL A 66 3.51 0.69 -11.71
C VAL A 66 4.77 1.40 -12.20
N VAL A 67 5.24 2.41 -11.47
CA VAL A 67 6.49 3.11 -11.81
C VAL A 67 7.69 2.18 -11.85
N LEU A 68 7.85 1.32 -10.84
CA LEU A 68 8.97 0.38 -10.73
C LEU A 68 8.98 -0.70 -11.84
N GLU A 69 7.84 -0.90 -12.51
CA GLU A 69 7.73 -1.81 -13.64
C GLU A 69 7.97 -1.12 -15.00
N HIS A 70 7.84 0.21 -15.07
CA HIS A 70 7.83 0.93 -16.35
C HIS A 70 8.97 1.95 -16.50
N ALA A 71 9.73 2.24 -15.43
CA ALA A 71 10.80 3.22 -15.46
C ALA A 71 12.04 2.76 -14.69
N ALA A 72 13.20 3.20 -15.17
CA ALA A 72 14.46 3.01 -14.44
C ALA A 72 14.59 4.08 -13.32
N PRO A 73 15.25 3.76 -12.20
CA PRO A 73 15.46 4.71 -11.10
C PRO A 73 16.18 6.00 -11.51
N ASP A 74 17.07 5.90 -12.49
CA ASP A 74 17.87 7.03 -12.99
C ASP A 74 17.19 7.83 -14.12
N ASP A 75 16.02 7.39 -14.61
CA ASP A 75 15.25 8.17 -15.56
C ASP A 75 14.89 9.53 -14.97
N VAL A 76 14.83 10.53 -15.83
CA VAL A 76 14.64 11.93 -15.42
C VAL A 76 13.32 12.46 -15.96
N ILE A 77 12.51 13.02 -15.07
CA ILE A 77 11.24 13.65 -15.39
C ILE A 77 11.37 15.17 -15.28
N THR A 78 10.88 15.89 -16.30
CA THR A 78 10.74 17.33 -16.25
C THR A 78 9.39 17.68 -15.63
N VAL A 79 9.42 18.39 -14.52
CA VAL A 79 8.21 18.83 -13.81
C VAL A 79 7.49 19.93 -14.58
N THR A 80 6.19 19.76 -14.77
CA THR A 80 5.32 20.73 -15.45
C THR A 80 4.30 21.33 -14.47
N PRO A 81 3.64 22.45 -14.82
CA PRO A 81 2.55 22.99 -14.00
C PRO A 81 1.41 22.00 -13.73
N ASN A 82 1.18 21.02 -14.62
CA ASN A 82 0.15 20.01 -14.46
C ASN A 82 0.45 18.97 -13.34
N HIS A 83 1.68 18.94 -12.86
CA HIS A 83 2.08 18.06 -11.75
C HIS A 83 1.81 18.68 -10.37
N MET A 84 1.35 19.94 -10.32
CA MET A 84 1.00 20.59 -9.05
C MET A 84 -0.33 20.06 -8.55
N ALA A 85 -0.38 19.71 -7.27
CA ALA A 85 -1.58 19.19 -6.64
C ALA A 85 -1.72 19.72 -5.22
N GLU A 86 -2.96 19.76 -4.73
CA GLU A 86 -3.27 20.08 -3.35
C GLU A 86 -2.87 18.94 -2.40
N GLY A 87 -2.73 19.27 -1.12
CA GLY A 87 -2.43 18.32 -0.05
C GLY A 87 -0.95 18.08 0.17
N SER A 88 -0.57 16.84 0.51
CA SER A 88 0.83 16.50 0.78
C SER A 88 1.70 16.65 -0.46
N SER A 89 2.89 17.21 -0.29
CA SER A 89 3.77 17.58 -1.41
C SER A 89 5.24 17.39 -1.02
N MET A 90 6.07 17.04 -2.00
CA MET A 90 7.52 17.17 -1.88
C MET A 90 8.01 18.53 -2.38
N TYR A 91 7.10 19.44 -2.68
CA TYR A 91 7.35 20.82 -3.13
C TYR A 91 8.12 20.92 -4.45
N LEU A 92 7.68 20.17 -5.44
CA LEU A 92 8.18 20.26 -6.81
C LEU A 92 7.93 21.65 -7.40
N ARG A 93 8.77 22.06 -8.35
CA ARG A 93 8.63 23.33 -9.08
C ARG A 93 8.64 23.08 -10.57
N ALA A 94 7.75 23.73 -11.28
CA ALA A 94 7.71 23.65 -12.73
C ALA A 94 9.06 24.04 -13.35
N GLY A 95 9.51 23.26 -14.32
CA GLY A 95 10.78 23.44 -15.02
C GLY A 95 11.98 22.77 -14.37
N GLU A 96 11.86 22.19 -13.18
CA GLU A 96 12.94 21.36 -12.63
C GLU A 96 12.93 19.96 -13.23
N THR A 97 14.08 19.30 -13.17
CA THR A 97 14.25 17.91 -13.55
C THR A 97 14.59 17.08 -12.32
N VAL A 98 13.89 15.95 -12.14
CA VAL A 98 14.00 15.10 -10.95
C VAL A 98 14.11 13.64 -11.39
N ARG A 99 14.96 12.85 -10.75
CA ARG A 99 15.08 11.43 -11.05
C ARG A 99 13.85 10.66 -10.52
N VAL A 100 13.48 9.61 -11.22
CA VAL A 100 12.37 8.72 -10.82
C VAL A 100 12.57 8.21 -9.39
N GLU A 101 13.78 7.82 -9.01
CA GLU A 101 14.07 7.38 -7.65
C GLU A 101 13.77 8.46 -6.60
N GLU A 102 14.13 9.72 -6.85
CA GLU A 102 13.86 10.83 -5.95
C GLU A 102 12.35 11.13 -5.83
N LEU A 103 11.63 10.99 -6.95
CA LEU A 103 10.17 11.11 -6.95
C LEU A 103 9.51 9.97 -6.18
N LEU A 104 10.03 8.74 -6.27
CA LEU A 104 9.53 7.61 -5.48
C LEU A 104 9.77 7.83 -3.97
N TYR A 105 10.88 8.42 -3.57
CA TYR A 105 11.08 8.83 -2.17
C TYR A 105 10.07 9.91 -1.75
N GLY A 106 9.83 10.91 -2.58
CA GLY A 106 8.80 11.94 -2.33
C GLY A 106 7.40 11.36 -2.25
N LEU A 107 7.08 10.41 -3.12
CA LEU A 107 5.82 9.69 -3.14
C LEU A 107 5.56 8.93 -1.83
N LEU A 108 6.53 8.12 -1.40
CA LEU A 108 6.33 7.15 -0.30
C LEU A 108 6.65 7.73 1.09
N LEU A 109 7.64 8.64 1.23
CA LEU A 109 7.99 9.22 2.52
C LEU A 109 7.24 10.53 2.83
N CYS A 110 7.02 11.37 1.82
CA CYS A 110 6.29 12.63 1.99
C CYS A 110 4.82 12.53 1.59
N SER A 111 4.38 11.37 1.09
CA SER A 111 3.05 11.22 0.49
C SER A 111 2.76 12.27 -0.59
N GLY A 112 3.79 12.69 -1.36
CA GLY A 112 3.72 13.80 -2.32
C GLY A 112 2.71 13.54 -3.44
N ASN A 113 1.65 14.37 -3.52
CA ASN A 113 0.67 14.32 -4.60
C ASN A 113 1.29 14.84 -5.91
N ASP A 114 2.16 15.83 -5.82
CA ASP A 114 2.97 16.35 -6.92
C ASP A 114 3.92 15.29 -7.49
N ALA A 115 4.59 14.53 -6.63
CA ALA A 115 5.41 13.40 -7.05
C ALA A 115 4.59 12.32 -7.76
N ALA A 116 3.38 11.99 -7.23
CA ALA A 116 2.50 11.02 -7.86
C ALA A 116 2.10 11.43 -9.28
N LEU A 117 1.76 12.72 -9.49
CA LEU A 117 1.41 13.25 -10.81
C LEU A 117 2.63 13.29 -11.75
N ALA A 118 3.80 13.72 -11.26
CA ALA A 118 5.01 13.74 -12.08
C ALA A 118 5.40 12.34 -12.56
N LEU A 119 5.26 11.33 -11.71
CA LEU A 119 5.58 9.94 -12.04
C LEU A 119 4.66 9.36 -13.14
N THR A 120 3.50 9.96 -13.42
CA THR A 120 2.65 9.50 -14.53
C THR A 120 3.31 9.64 -15.89
N GLU A 121 4.31 10.51 -16.03
CA GLU A 121 5.08 10.67 -17.28
C GLU A 121 5.83 9.39 -17.69
N CYS A 122 6.13 8.49 -16.76
CA CYS A 122 6.71 7.17 -17.06
C CYS A 122 5.84 6.33 -17.99
N ALA A 123 4.55 6.60 -18.06
CA ALA A 123 3.58 5.89 -18.90
C ALA A 123 2.95 6.80 -19.98
N GLY A 124 3.50 7.98 -20.23
CA GLY A 124 2.96 8.93 -21.18
C GLY A 124 1.80 9.79 -20.66
N GLY A 125 1.72 9.99 -19.33
CA GLY A 125 0.77 10.89 -18.69
C GLY A 125 -0.32 10.19 -17.86
N LEU A 126 -1.22 10.99 -17.31
CA LEU A 126 -2.19 10.56 -16.31
C LEU A 126 -3.12 9.42 -16.79
N THR A 127 -3.74 9.58 -17.97
CA THR A 127 -4.75 8.63 -18.44
C THR A 127 -4.17 7.23 -18.68
N PRO A 128 -3.07 7.05 -19.45
CA PRO A 128 -2.48 5.74 -19.63
C PRO A 128 -1.91 5.17 -18.31
N PHE A 129 -1.40 6.02 -17.41
CA PHE A 129 -0.91 5.57 -16.11
C PHE A 129 -2.03 4.97 -15.25
N VAL A 130 -3.20 5.62 -15.17
CA VAL A 130 -4.37 5.10 -14.45
C VAL A 130 -4.87 3.79 -15.08
N ALA A 131 -4.80 3.65 -16.39
CA ALA A 131 -5.11 2.37 -17.06
C ALA A 131 -4.16 1.25 -16.57
N LEU A 132 -2.85 1.51 -16.51
CA LEU A 132 -1.87 0.55 -15.98
C LEU A 132 -2.11 0.20 -14.50
N MET A 133 -2.53 1.17 -13.68
CA MET A 133 -2.90 0.89 -12.28
C MET A 133 -4.05 -0.12 -12.19
N ASN A 134 -5.08 0.04 -13.01
CA ASN A 134 -6.24 -0.87 -13.02
C ASN A 134 -5.90 -2.23 -13.66
N GLU A 135 -5.06 -2.26 -14.69
CA GLU A 135 -4.52 -3.51 -15.26
C GLU A 135 -3.72 -4.29 -14.21
N LYS A 136 -2.86 -3.59 -13.46
CA LYS A 136 -2.09 -4.20 -12.36
C LYS A 136 -3.00 -4.71 -11.25
N ALA A 137 -4.03 -3.96 -10.86
CA ALA A 137 -5.02 -4.40 -9.88
C ALA A 137 -5.72 -5.69 -10.33
N SER A 138 -6.13 -5.76 -11.59
CA SER A 138 -6.73 -6.96 -12.19
C SER A 138 -5.76 -8.14 -12.19
N ALA A 139 -4.50 -7.92 -12.58
CA ALA A 139 -3.46 -8.95 -12.58
C ALA A 139 -3.15 -9.51 -11.17
N LEU A 140 -3.28 -8.69 -10.14
CA LEU A 140 -3.13 -9.08 -8.73
C LEU A 140 -4.40 -9.73 -8.14
N GLY A 141 -5.50 -9.77 -8.88
CA GLY A 141 -6.78 -10.32 -8.39
C GLY A 141 -7.53 -9.38 -7.44
N MET A 142 -7.26 -8.07 -7.46
CA MET A 142 -7.93 -7.05 -6.65
C MET A 142 -9.32 -6.73 -7.21
N ALA A 143 -10.26 -7.68 -7.05
CA ALA A 143 -11.55 -7.67 -7.74
C ALA A 143 -12.51 -6.54 -7.30
N HIS A 144 -12.26 -5.93 -6.14
CA HIS A 144 -13.10 -4.88 -5.56
C HIS A 144 -12.39 -3.54 -5.51
N THR A 145 -11.46 -3.30 -6.47
CA THR A 145 -10.62 -2.10 -6.54
C THR A 145 -10.78 -1.40 -7.87
N SER A 146 -10.81 -0.07 -7.82
CA SER A 146 -10.75 0.80 -8.99
C SER A 146 -9.94 2.04 -8.65
N PHE A 147 -8.99 2.39 -9.52
CA PHE A 147 -8.18 3.58 -9.40
C PHE A 147 -8.63 4.64 -10.42
N ALA A 148 -8.85 5.87 -9.97
CA ALA A 148 -9.17 7.01 -10.81
C ALA A 148 -8.03 8.04 -10.87
N ASN A 149 -7.06 7.97 -9.96
CA ASN A 149 -5.89 8.85 -9.91
C ASN A 149 -4.71 8.17 -9.19
N PRO A 150 -3.47 8.71 -9.35
CA PRO A 150 -2.28 8.11 -8.77
C PRO A 150 -1.97 8.59 -7.34
N ASN A 151 -2.65 9.60 -6.82
CA ASN A 151 -2.32 10.26 -5.55
C ASN A 151 -3.27 9.90 -4.39
N GLY A 152 -4.47 9.38 -4.68
CA GLY A 152 -5.44 8.96 -3.69
C GLY A 152 -6.38 10.07 -3.21
N LEU A 153 -6.49 11.18 -3.93
CA LEU A 153 -7.56 12.15 -3.70
C LEU A 153 -8.91 11.53 -4.06
N ASP A 154 -9.93 11.90 -3.31
CA ASP A 154 -11.27 11.38 -3.50
C ASP A 154 -11.78 11.71 -4.91
N ALA A 155 -12.26 10.70 -5.61
CA ALA A 155 -12.83 10.82 -6.94
C ALA A 155 -13.88 9.73 -7.18
N ASP A 156 -14.82 10.00 -8.07
CA ASP A 156 -15.80 9.01 -8.48
C ASP A 156 -15.08 7.79 -9.08
N GLY A 157 -15.45 6.60 -8.62
CA GLY A 157 -14.81 5.37 -9.05
C GLY A 157 -13.42 5.09 -8.45
N HIS A 158 -12.99 5.85 -7.41
CA HIS A 158 -11.74 5.61 -6.71
C HIS A 158 -12.00 4.91 -5.37
N TYR A 159 -11.80 3.60 -5.31
CA TYR A 159 -12.04 2.79 -4.11
C TYR A 159 -11.21 1.51 -4.10
N SER A 160 -11.07 0.92 -2.93
CA SER A 160 -10.54 -0.42 -2.73
C SER A 160 -11.13 -1.06 -1.47
N THR A 161 -10.64 -2.23 -1.08
CA THR A 161 -10.98 -2.95 0.14
C THR A 161 -9.74 -3.26 0.97
N ALA A 162 -9.91 -3.55 2.25
CA ALA A 162 -8.78 -3.92 3.11
C ALA A 162 -8.11 -5.22 2.61
N ARG A 163 -8.89 -6.16 2.04
CA ARG A 163 -8.37 -7.39 1.44
C ARG A 163 -7.51 -7.10 0.22
N ASP A 164 -8.02 -6.32 -0.73
CA ASP A 164 -7.28 -5.99 -1.94
C ASP A 164 -6.02 -5.19 -1.63
N MET A 165 -6.09 -4.28 -0.65
CA MET A 165 -4.92 -3.53 -0.20
C MET A 165 -3.87 -4.40 0.50
N ALA A 166 -4.27 -5.48 1.19
CA ALA A 166 -3.32 -6.46 1.74
C ALA A 166 -2.61 -7.24 0.63
N VAL A 167 -3.33 -7.64 -0.43
CA VAL A 167 -2.75 -8.26 -1.63
C VAL A 167 -1.76 -7.32 -2.31
N LEU A 168 -2.13 -6.05 -2.49
CA LEU A 168 -1.25 -5.03 -3.05
C LEU A 168 0.01 -4.83 -2.21
N ALA A 169 -0.14 -4.76 -0.88
CA ALA A 169 0.99 -4.59 0.03
C ALA A 169 1.95 -5.79 -0.03
N ALA A 170 1.43 -7.02 -0.06
CA ALA A 170 2.22 -8.24 -0.22
C ALA A 170 3.04 -8.18 -1.53
N ALA A 171 2.40 -7.85 -2.66
CA ALA A 171 3.10 -7.70 -3.94
C ALA A 171 4.15 -6.57 -3.91
N ALA A 172 3.87 -5.46 -3.23
CA ALA A 172 4.80 -4.33 -3.16
C ALA A 172 6.07 -4.66 -2.37
N VAL A 173 5.96 -5.39 -1.25
CA VAL A 173 7.12 -5.75 -0.44
C VAL A 173 8.02 -6.81 -1.09
N GLU A 174 7.58 -7.49 -2.13
CA GLU A 174 8.43 -8.33 -2.98
C GLU A 174 9.49 -7.52 -3.74
N ASN A 175 9.17 -6.25 -4.09
CA ASN A 175 10.10 -5.40 -4.83
C ASN A 175 11.19 -4.83 -3.89
N PRO A 176 12.49 -5.13 -4.13
CA PRO A 176 13.57 -4.70 -3.25
C PRO A 176 13.74 -3.18 -3.19
N THR A 177 13.44 -2.45 -4.28
CA THR A 177 13.51 -0.99 -4.31
C THR A 177 12.39 -0.39 -3.47
N PHE A 178 11.17 -0.90 -3.58
CA PHE A 178 10.05 -0.49 -2.74
C PHE A 178 10.39 -0.68 -1.24
N ARG A 179 10.86 -1.86 -0.86
CA ARG A 179 11.28 -2.14 0.53
C ARG A 179 12.35 -1.18 1.01
N ARG A 180 13.38 -0.94 0.20
CA ARG A 180 14.48 -0.03 0.53
C ARG A 180 13.98 1.40 0.79
N ILE A 181 13.07 1.90 -0.06
CA ILE A 181 12.50 3.24 0.11
C ILE A 181 11.66 3.30 1.39
N CYS A 182 10.71 2.37 1.59
CA CYS A 182 9.84 2.34 2.76
C CYS A 182 10.58 2.12 4.08
N SER A 183 11.77 1.50 4.05
CA SER A 183 12.62 1.31 5.24
C SER A 183 13.47 2.54 5.57
N SER A 184 13.48 3.56 4.72
CA SER A 184 14.28 4.78 4.90
C SER A 184 13.56 5.75 5.82
N ARG A 185 14.24 6.29 6.83
CA ARG A 185 13.70 7.33 7.71
C ARG A 185 13.68 8.71 7.05
N SER A 186 14.66 8.99 6.24
CA SER A 186 14.74 10.23 5.47
C SER A 186 15.74 10.09 4.32
N VAL A 187 15.54 10.89 3.30
CA VAL A 187 16.47 11.05 2.19
C VAL A 187 16.63 12.53 1.87
N THR A 188 17.80 12.94 1.44
CA THR A 188 18.03 14.28 0.89
C THR A 188 18.10 14.15 -0.63
N CYS A 189 17.09 14.66 -1.32
CA CYS A 189 17.06 14.72 -2.76
C CYS A 189 17.91 15.91 -3.24
N SER A 190 18.76 15.67 -4.21
CA SER A 190 19.59 16.71 -4.86
C SER A 190 18.89 17.15 -6.13
N PRO A 191 18.22 18.30 -6.15
CA PRO A 191 17.57 18.78 -7.36
C PRO A 191 18.63 19.17 -8.41
N SER A 192 18.18 19.21 -9.67
CA SER A 192 18.95 19.87 -10.72
C SER A 192 19.36 21.29 -10.31
N ALA A 193 20.44 21.80 -10.86
CA ALA A 193 21.22 22.98 -10.46
C ALA A 193 20.49 24.31 -10.13
N ARG A 194 19.16 24.35 -10.06
CA ARG A 194 18.36 25.56 -9.83
C ARG A 194 17.56 25.59 -8.52
N VAL A 195 17.51 24.53 -7.78
CA VAL A 195 16.66 24.44 -6.56
C VAL A 195 17.47 23.80 -5.43
N GLY A 196 17.40 24.35 -4.22
CA GLY A 196 18.13 23.82 -3.05
C GLY A 196 17.70 22.40 -2.65
N ALA A 197 18.57 21.66 -1.97
CA ALA A 197 18.30 20.28 -1.54
C ALA A 197 16.98 20.18 -0.75
N ARG A 198 16.19 19.13 -1.05
CA ARG A 198 14.96 18.79 -0.34
C ARG A 198 15.20 17.61 0.56
N ARG A 199 14.63 17.64 1.74
CA ARG A 199 14.59 16.49 2.64
C ARG A 199 13.21 15.87 2.63
N CYS A 200 13.14 14.58 2.23
CA CYS A 200 11.95 13.76 2.39
C CYS A 200 12.13 12.92 3.65
N ALA A 201 11.14 12.91 4.53
CA ALA A 201 11.13 12.13 5.76
C ALA A 201 9.72 11.60 6.03
N SER A 202 9.67 10.39 6.57
CA SER A 202 8.45 9.73 7.06
C SER A 202 8.08 10.22 8.46
#